data_2a9b233793789810e2c0a073317e5222
#
_entry.id   2a9b233793789810e2c0a073317e5222
#
_cell.length_a   1.000
_cell.length_b   1.000
_cell.length_c   1.000
_cell.angle_alpha   90.00
_cell.angle_beta   90.00
_cell.angle_gamma   90.00
#
_symmetry.space_group_name_H-M   'P 1'
#
loop_
_entity.id
_entity.type
_entity.pdbx_description
1 polymer ?
#
loop_
_entity_poly.entity_id
_entity_poly.type
_entity_poly.pdbx_seq_one_letter_code
_entity_poly.pdbx_strand_id
1 'polypeptide(L)'
;SLTTAFHQTFGEGEHCHLDTTYRFNSRIGDIANRFVQQNPHQLKKPLNSLTPGDKKAVTLLDESQLDALLDKLSGYAKEDERILVLARYHHLKPASLQKAATRWPKLQIDFMTIHASKGQQADYVILVGLQEGNDGFPAPARESIMESALFPQVEDFPDAEERRLL
;
A
#
# COMPACT_ATOMS: atom_id res chain seq x y z
N SER A 1 15.00 5.40 -15.88
CA SER A 1 15.35 4.36 -14.90
C SER A 1 16.03 3.20 -15.63
N LEU A 2 16.99 2.53 -14.98
CA LEU A 2 17.67 1.34 -15.53
C LEU A 2 16.69 0.25 -15.96
N THR A 3 15.58 0.11 -15.23
CA THR A 3 14.53 -0.87 -15.52
C THR A 3 13.70 -0.50 -16.77
N THR A 4 13.47 0.77 -17.03
CA THR A 4 12.69 1.23 -18.20
C THR A 4 13.53 1.34 -19.48
N ALA A 5 14.84 1.48 -19.33
CA ALA A 5 15.80 1.62 -20.42
C ALA A 5 16.78 0.43 -20.50
N PHE A 6 16.38 -0.74 -20.02
CA PHE A 6 17.25 -1.92 -19.92
C PHE A 6 17.93 -2.26 -21.25
N HIS A 7 17.17 -2.30 -22.34
CA HIS A 7 17.73 -2.59 -23.69
C HIS A 7 18.77 -1.59 -24.16
N GLN A 8 18.60 -0.31 -23.81
CA GLN A 8 19.57 0.73 -24.20
C GLN A 8 20.90 0.56 -23.48
N THR A 9 20.88 -0.01 -22.26
CA THR A 9 22.07 -0.16 -21.43
C THR A 9 22.74 -1.53 -21.59
N PHE A 10 21.95 -2.60 -21.73
CA PHE A 10 22.44 -3.98 -21.68
C PHE A 10 22.24 -4.77 -22.98
N GLY A 11 21.61 -4.15 -24.02
CA GLY A 11 21.31 -4.81 -25.27
C GLY A 11 20.00 -5.60 -25.27
N GLU A 12 19.76 -6.34 -26.36
CA GLU A 12 18.57 -7.17 -26.50
C GLU A 12 18.60 -8.37 -25.57
N GLY A 13 17.46 -8.68 -24.97
CA GLY A 13 17.28 -9.82 -24.08
C GLY A 13 15.83 -10.31 -24.10
N GLU A 14 15.59 -11.49 -23.56
CA GLU A 14 14.24 -12.03 -23.45
C GLU A 14 13.46 -11.31 -22.34
N HIS A 15 12.23 -10.91 -22.66
CA HIS A 15 11.30 -10.31 -21.72
C HIS A 15 10.35 -11.37 -21.15
N CYS A 16 10.54 -11.70 -19.88
CA CYS A 16 9.60 -12.53 -19.17
C CYS A 16 8.66 -11.66 -18.32
N HIS A 17 7.36 -11.85 -18.46
CA HIS A 17 6.35 -11.16 -17.68
C HIS A 17 5.77 -12.06 -16.59
N LEU A 18 5.85 -11.61 -15.32
CA LEU A 18 5.13 -12.20 -14.20
C LEU A 18 3.85 -11.39 -14.01
N ASP A 19 2.79 -11.77 -14.68
CA ASP A 19 1.53 -11.03 -14.75
C ASP A 19 0.39 -11.64 -13.93
N THR A 20 0.64 -12.78 -13.28
CA THR A 20 -0.33 -13.44 -12.42
C THR A 20 0.02 -13.27 -10.95
N THR A 21 -0.96 -12.88 -10.14
CA THR A 21 -0.83 -12.78 -8.69
C THR A 21 -1.81 -13.72 -7.96
N TYR A 22 -1.33 -14.27 -6.82
CA TYR A 22 -2.11 -15.10 -5.90
C TYR A 22 -2.34 -14.40 -4.56
N ARG A 23 -1.79 -13.18 -4.39
CA ARG A 23 -1.73 -12.50 -3.10
C ARG A 23 -3.04 -11.81 -2.72
N PHE A 24 -3.79 -11.33 -3.70
CA PHE A 24 -5.02 -10.58 -3.48
C PHE A 24 -6.03 -10.86 -4.59
N ASN A 25 -7.29 -10.53 -4.33
CA ASN A 25 -8.35 -10.72 -5.31
C ASN A 25 -8.32 -9.65 -6.42
N SER A 26 -9.04 -9.92 -7.52
CA SER A 26 -9.08 -9.06 -8.70
C SER A 26 -9.51 -7.62 -8.39
N ARG A 27 -10.44 -7.41 -7.45
CA ARG A 27 -10.94 -6.07 -7.09
C ARG A 27 -9.87 -5.19 -6.45
N ILE A 28 -9.04 -5.76 -5.57
CA ILE A 28 -7.89 -5.05 -4.99
C ILE A 28 -6.89 -4.74 -6.10
N GLY A 29 -6.57 -5.72 -6.93
CA GLY A 29 -5.65 -5.57 -8.06
C GLY A 29 -6.07 -4.47 -9.03
N ASP A 30 -7.35 -4.43 -9.41
CA ASP A 30 -7.91 -3.43 -10.32
C ASP A 30 -7.78 -2.00 -9.76
N ILE A 31 -8.08 -1.82 -8.45
CA ILE A 31 -7.98 -0.51 -7.79
C ILE A 31 -6.53 -0.07 -7.69
N ALA A 32 -5.64 -0.94 -7.21
CA ALA A 32 -4.22 -0.64 -7.07
C ALA A 32 -3.58 -0.34 -8.44
N ASN A 33 -3.87 -1.17 -9.45
CA ASN A 33 -3.35 -0.96 -10.80
C ASN A 33 -3.84 0.37 -11.40
N ARG A 34 -5.13 0.67 -11.27
CA ARG A 34 -5.69 1.96 -11.73
C ARG A 34 -5.04 3.15 -11.05
N PHE A 35 -4.75 3.05 -9.75
CA PHE A 35 -4.09 4.11 -8.99
C PHE A 35 -2.66 4.34 -9.45
N VAL A 36 -1.86 3.27 -9.59
CA VAL A 36 -0.45 3.36 -10.02
C VAL A 36 -0.34 3.79 -11.48
N GLN A 37 -1.23 3.31 -12.35
CA GLN A 37 -1.23 3.62 -13.79
C GLN A 37 -1.64 5.07 -14.13
N GLN A 38 -2.05 5.88 -13.15
CA GLN A 38 -2.21 7.32 -13.36
C GLN A 38 -0.89 8.00 -13.72
N ASN A 39 0.24 7.44 -13.28
CA ASN A 39 1.56 7.90 -13.67
C ASN A 39 1.88 7.40 -15.10
N PRO A 40 2.05 8.29 -16.11
CA PRO A 40 2.33 7.90 -17.49
C PRO A 40 3.69 7.23 -17.67
N HIS A 41 4.63 7.45 -16.75
CA HIS A 41 5.97 6.84 -16.76
C HIS A 41 6.01 5.47 -16.09
N GLN A 42 4.90 5.01 -15.54
CA GLN A 42 4.79 3.68 -14.94
C GLN A 42 4.77 2.61 -16.03
N LEU A 43 5.57 1.56 -15.83
CA LEU A 43 5.52 0.40 -16.71
C LEU A 43 4.11 -0.20 -16.70
N LYS A 44 3.50 -0.26 -17.89
CA LYS A 44 2.19 -0.91 -18.04
C LYS A 44 2.40 -2.41 -17.90
N LYS A 45 1.94 -2.96 -16.80
CA LYS A 45 1.99 -4.38 -16.53
C LYS A 45 0.57 -4.89 -16.32
N PRO A 46 0.06 -5.78 -17.18
CA PRO A 46 -1.18 -6.47 -16.91
C PRO A 46 -0.99 -7.28 -15.62
N LEU A 47 -1.89 -7.12 -14.68
CA LEU A 47 -1.88 -7.88 -13.43
C LEU A 47 -3.16 -8.67 -13.32
N ASN A 48 -3.06 -9.99 -13.47
CA ASN A 48 -4.17 -10.91 -13.41
C ASN A 48 -4.20 -11.57 -12.03
N SER A 49 -5.35 -11.49 -11.34
CA SER A 49 -5.56 -12.26 -10.12
C SER A 49 -6.38 -13.51 -10.44
N LEU A 50 -5.93 -14.65 -9.95
CA LEU A 50 -6.69 -15.90 -10.06
C LEU A 50 -7.84 -15.99 -9.05
N THR A 51 -7.86 -15.13 -8.04
CA THR A 51 -8.95 -15.06 -7.07
C THR A 51 -9.95 -14.01 -7.53
N PRO A 52 -11.13 -14.38 -8.04
CA PRO A 52 -12.15 -13.42 -8.42
C PRO A 52 -12.69 -12.69 -7.18
N GLY A 53 -12.85 -11.38 -7.26
CA GLY A 53 -13.52 -10.58 -6.24
C GLY A 53 -14.96 -10.27 -6.67
N ASP A 54 -15.93 -10.76 -5.94
CA ASP A 54 -17.36 -10.52 -6.18
C ASP A 54 -17.92 -9.34 -5.36
N LYS A 55 -17.24 -8.95 -4.27
CA LYS A 55 -17.65 -7.91 -3.34
C LYS A 55 -16.76 -6.69 -3.39
N LYS A 56 -17.22 -5.59 -2.84
CA LYS A 56 -16.43 -4.37 -2.63
C LYS A 56 -15.26 -4.70 -1.70
N ALA A 57 -14.05 -4.61 -2.23
CA ALA A 57 -12.83 -4.99 -1.50
C ALA A 57 -12.14 -3.81 -0.81
N VAL A 58 -12.42 -2.56 -1.23
CA VAL A 58 -11.84 -1.34 -0.65
C VAL A 58 -12.95 -0.41 -0.21
N THR A 59 -12.81 0.15 0.99
CA THR A 59 -13.75 1.11 1.58
C THR A 59 -12.98 2.28 2.14
N LEU A 60 -13.41 3.50 1.85
CA LEU A 60 -12.91 4.72 2.47
C LEU A 60 -13.80 5.05 3.66
N LEU A 61 -13.16 5.36 4.79
CA LEU A 61 -13.80 5.71 6.05
C LEU A 61 -13.11 6.95 6.63
N ASP A 62 -13.83 7.70 7.44
CA ASP A 62 -13.24 8.72 8.28
C ASP A 62 -12.41 8.06 9.40
N GLU A 63 -11.27 8.68 9.78
CA GLU A 63 -10.38 8.11 10.79
C GLU A 63 -11.07 7.94 12.14
N SER A 64 -12.03 8.79 12.49
CA SER A 64 -12.86 8.66 13.69
C SER A 64 -13.67 7.37 13.72
N GLN A 65 -13.86 6.70 12.59
CA GLN A 65 -14.62 5.45 12.47
C GLN A 65 -13.76 4.19 12.68
N LEU A 66 -12.45 4.32 12.95
CA LEU A 66 -11.56 3.18 13.12
C LEU A 66 -12.04 2.24 14.23
N ASP A 67 -12.39 2.78 15.39
CA ASP A 67 -12.84 2.00 16.54
C ASP A 67 -14.14 1.25 16.23
N ALA A 68 -15.10 1.93 15.58
CA ALA A 68 -16.35 1.32 15.15
C ALA A 68 -16.13 0.22 14.10
N LEU A 69 -15.14 0.39 13.21
CA LEU A 69 -14.74 -0.64 12.26
C LEU A 69 -14.18 -1.86 12.98
N LEU A 70 -13.29 -1.68 13.96
CA LEU A 70 -12.71 -2.78 14.73
C LEU A 70 -13.76 -3.48 15.60
N ASP A 71 -14.68 -2.73 16.20
CA ASP A 71 -15.83 -3.30 16.94
C ASP A 71 -16.68 -4.18 16.01
N LYS A 72 -16.92 -3.73 14.78
CA LYS A 72 -17.65 -4.50 13.77
C LYS A 72 -16.86 -5.74 13.33
N LEU A 73 -15.55 -5.61 13.05
CA LEU A 73 -14.70 -6.75 12.71
C LEU A 73 -14.67 -7.80 13.82
N SER A 74 -14.66 -7.38 15.08
CA SER A 74 -14.72 -8.28 16.26
C SER A 74 -15.97 -9.17 16.28
N GLY A 75 -17.04 -8.76 15.59
CA GLY A 75 -18.28 -9.53 15.50
C GLY A 75 -18.30 -10.61 14.42
N TYR A 76 -17.44 -10.54 13.40
CA TYR A 76 -17.49 -11.47 12.27
C TYR A 76 -16.13 -11.99 11.79
N ALA A 77 -15.01 -11.35 12.14
CA ALA A 77 -13.70 -11.90 11.83
C ALA A 77 -13.45 -13.20 12.59
N LYS A 78 -12.80 -14.13 11.94
CA LYS A 78 -12.40 -15.40 12.56
C LYS A 78 -11.18 -15.19 13.44
N GLU A 79 -10.98 -16.08 14.40
CA GLU A 79 -9.87 -15.98 15.37
C GLU A 79 -8.48 -16.11 14.73
N ASP A 80 -8.38 -16.76 13.58
CA ASP A 80 -7.16 -16.96 12.80
C ASP A 80 -6.92 -15.85 11.75
N GLU A 81 -7.88 -14.95 11.54
CA GLU A 81 -7.76 -13.85 10.58
C GLU A 81 -6.92 -12.69 11.15
N ARG A 82 -5.92 -12.29 10.38
CA ARG A 82 -4.98 -11.24 10.74
C ARG A 82 -5.45 -9.89 10.21
N ILE A 83 -5.45 -8.89 11.09
CA ILE A 83 -5.71 -7.49 10.77
C ILE A 83 -4.39 -6.71 10.83
N LEU A 84 -4.02 -6.08 9.74
CA LEU A 84 -2.82 -5.27 9.67
C LEU A 84 -3.19 -3.80 9.55
N VAL A 85 -2.83 -3.00 10.56
CA VAL A 85 -3.00 -1.55 10.56
C VAL A 85 -1.70 -0.92 10.12
N LEU A 86 -1.74 -0.12 9.07
CA LEU A 86 -0.59 0.52 8.44
C LEU A 86 -0.68 2.04 8.54
N ALA A 87 0.43 2.67 8.82
CA ALA A 87 0.59 4.11 8.72
C ALA A 87 1.92 4.48 8.06
N ARG A 88 2.07 5.74 7.64
CA ARG A 88 3.33 6.23 7.07
C ARG A 88 4.48 6.15 8.08
N TYR A 89 4.22 6.53 9.34
CA TYR A 89 5.21 6.57 10.42
C TYR A 89 4.72 5.86 11.68
N HIS A 90 5.66 5.42 12.52
CA HIS A 90 5.33 4.73 13.77
C HIS A 90 4.55 5.59 14.78
N HIS A 91 4.81 6.89 14.83
CA HIS A 91 4.13 7.81 15.75
C HIS A 91 2.66 8.06 15.38
N LEU A 92 2.26 7.71 14.15
CA LEU A 92 0.85 7.76 13.71
C LEU A 92 0.04 6.53 14.18
N LYS A 93 0.60 5.69 15.03
CA LYS A 93 -0.14 4.56 15.61
C LYS A 93 -1.36 5.07 16.36
N PRO A 94 -2.58 4.66 15.99
CA PRO A 94 -3.80 5.06 16.69
C PRO A 94 -3.74 4.70 18.18
N ALA A 95 -4.17 5.64 19.04
CA ALA A 95 -4.13 5.45 20.49
C ALA A 95 -5.00 4.27 20.95
N SER A 96 -6.09 4.00 20.27
CA SER A 96 -6.98 2.86 20.55
C SER A 96 -6.27 1.51 20.45
N LEU A 97 -5.25 1.40 19.57
CA LEU A 97 -4.49 0.16 19.40
C LEU A 97 -3.57 -0.15 20.59
N GLN A 98 -3.30 0.80 21.49
CA GLN A 98 -2.56 0.52 22.74
C GLN A 98 -3.30 -0.44 23.65
N LYS A 99 -4.63 -0.44 23.57
CA LYS A 99 -5.51 -1.31 24.37
C LYS A 99 -6.22 -2.38 23.51
N ALA A 100 -5.71 -2.65 22.31
CA ALA A 100 -6.37 -3.55 21.36
C ALA A 100 -6.62 -4.95 21.93
N ALA A 101 -5.63 -5.54 22.59
CA ALA A 101 -5.74 -6.86 23.20
C ALA A 101 -6.82 -6.94 24.30
N THR A 102 -7.08 -5.84 25.00
CA THR A 102 -8.13 -5.79 26.02
C THR A 102 -9.50 -5.49 25.41
N ARG A 103 -9.54 -4.60 24.43
CA ARG A 103 -10.80 -4.15 23.83
C ARG A 103 -11.32 -5.15 22.79
N TRP A 104 -10.43 -5.75 22.02
CA TRP A 104 -10.75 -6.72 20.95
C TRP A 104 -9.94 -8.00 21.10
N PRO A 105 -10.16 -8.79 22.17
CA PRO A 105 -9.32 -9.94 22.51
C PRO A 105 -9.35 -11.08 21.48
N LYS A 106 -10.35 -11.09 20.61
CA LYS A 106 -10.49 -12.07 19.53
C LYS A 106 -9.78 -11.69 18.24
N LEU A 107 -9.38 -10.41 18.10
CA LEU A 107 -8.75 -9.94 16.88
C LEU A 107 -7.23 -10.03 16.98
N GLN A 108 -6.59 -10.56 15.94
CA GLN A 108 -5.15 -10.50 15.78
C GLN A 108 -4.78 -9.21 15.05
N ILE A 109 -4.51 -8.15 15.80
CA ILE A 109 -4.20 -6.82 15.26
C ILE A 109 -2.72 -6.54 15.40
N ASP A 110 -2.05 -6.36 14.25
CA ASP A 110 -0.67 -5.88 14.16
C ASP A 110 -0.64 -4.44 13.62
N PHE A 111 0.34 -3.68 14.09
CA PHE A 111 0.63 -2.36 13.56
C PHE A 111 2.06 -2.28 13.03
N MET A 112 2.23 -1.73 11.83
CA MET A 112 3.54 -1.43 11.27
C MET A 112 3.49 -0.25 10.30
N THR A 113 4.65 0.23 9.88
CA THR A 113 4.71 1.24 8.82
C THR A 113 4.49 0.61 7.45
N ILE A 114 4.02 1.42 6.49
CA ILE A 114 3.82 0.98 5.10
C ILE A 114 5.12 0.40 4.52
N HIS A 115 6.28 1.02 4.80
CA HIS A 115 7.58 0.48 4.36
C HIS A 115 7.90 -0.88 4.98
N ALA A 116 7.64 -1.07 6.27
CA ALA A 116 7.90 -2.33 6.95
C ALA A 116 6.96 -3.46 6.52
N SER A 117 5.79 -3.10 5.97
CA SER A 117 4.79 -4.07 5.50
C SER A 117 5.15 -4.73 4.17
N LYS A 118 6.20 -4.27 3.49
CA LYS A 118 6.62 -4.84 2.21
C LYS A 118 6.86 -6.35 2.32
N GLY A 119 6.12 -7.12 1.52
CA GLY A 119 6.16 -8.59 1.55
C GLY A 119 5.24 -9.25 2.59
N GLN A 120 4.59 -8.47 3.45
CA GLN A 120 3.60 -8.98 4.40
C GLN A 120 2.24 -9.24 3.73
N GLN A 121 1.43 -10.06 4.40
CA GLN A 121 0.05 -10.37 3.99
C GLN A 121 -0.83 -10.40 5.23
N ALA A 122 -2.10 -10.01 5.06
CA ALA A 122 -3.12 -10.09 6.09
C ALA A 122 -4.50 -10.25 5.43
N ASP A 123 -5.48 -10.72 6.19
CA ASP A 123 -6.86 -10.89 5.71
C ASP A 123 -7.57 -9.54 5.59
N TYR A 124 -7.26 -8.64 6.51
CA TYR A 124 -7.74 -7.25 6.50
C TYR A 124 -6.55 -6.29 6.61
N VAL A 125 -6.55 -5.26 5.78
CA VAL A 125 -5.55 -4.18 5.83
C VAL A 125 -6.26 -2.86 6.02
N ILE A 126 -5.84 -2.09 7.03
CA ILE A 126 -6.38 -0.77 7.36
C ILE A 126 -5.25 0.25 7.21
N LEU A 127 -5.40 1.18 6.29
CA LEU A 127 -4.47 2.30 6.13
C LEU A 127 -5.00 3.50 6.90
N VAL A 128 -4.19 4.07 7.78
CA VAL A 128 -4.52 5.27 8.56
C VAL A 128 -3.58 6.42 8.21
N GLY A 129 -4.02 7.66 8.47
CA GLY A 129 -3.23 8.86 8.19
C GLY A 129 -3.11 9.18 6.71
N LEU A 130 -4.11 8.83 5.88
CA LEU A 130 -4.18 9.16 4.45
C LEU A 130 -4.65 10.60 4.24
N GLN A 131 -3.90 11.57 4.75
CA GLN A 131 -4.19 13.00 4.62
C GLN A 131 -2.92 13.76 4.27
N GLU A 132 -3.04 14.84 3.53
CA GLU A 132 -1.92 15.70 3.19
C GLU A 132 -1.28 16.34 4.44
N GLY A 133 0.03 16.52 4.41
CA GLY A 133 0.77 17.18 5.48
C GLY A 133 2.12 16.54 5.79
N ASN A 134 2.87 17.13 6.72
CA ASN A 134 4.23 16.69 7.05
C ASN A 134 4.31 15.24 7.54
N ASP A 135 3.28 14.78 8.22
CA ASP A 135 3.14 13.40 8.71
C ASP A 135 2.12 12.60 7.90
N GLY A 136 1.61 13.20 6.81
CA GLY A 136 0.55 12.63 6.00
C GLY A 136 1.03 11.67 4.92
N PHE A 137 0.09 11.33 4.04
CA PHE A 137 0.34 10.55 2.84
C PHE A 137 -0.47 11.16 1.68
N PRO A 138 0.18 11.75 0.67
CA PRO A 138 1.62 11.79 0.42
C PRO A 138 2.37 12.70 1.41
N ALA A 139 3.59 12.28 1.79
CA ALA A 139 4.50 13.14 2.53
C ALA A 139 5.15 14.14 1.58
N PRO A 140 5.45 15.38 2.04
CA PRO A 140 6.17 16.34 1.20
C PRO A 140 7.52 15.76 0.77
N ALA A 141 7.84 15.92 -0.52
CA ALA A 141 9.10 15.46 -1.09
C ALA A 141 10.26 16.10 -0.30
N ARG A 142 11.11 15.28 0.29
CA ARG A 142 12.38 15.74 0.83
C ARG A 142 13.34 15.89 -0.34
N GLU A 143 13.57 17.12 -0.78
CA GLU A 143 14.64 17.39 -1.74
C GLU A 143 16.00 17.02 -1.10
N SER A 144 16.50 15.88 -1.44
CA SER A 144 17.89 15.53 -1.17
C SER A 144 18.76 16.21 -2.23
N ILE A 145 19.46 17.27 -1.82
CA ILE A 145 20.41 17.99 -2.69
C ILE A 145 21.45 17.05 -3.31
N MET A 146 21.81 15.97 -2.60
CA MET A 146 22.72 14.93 -3.10
C MET A 146 22.08 14.05 -4.17
N GLU A 147 20.82 13.67 -4.02
CA GLU A 147 20.12 12.84 -5.01
C GLU A 147 19.85 13.61 -6.30
N SER A 148 19.47 14.89 -6.23
CA SER A 148 19.26 15.72 -7.41
C SER A 148 20.56 16.01 -8.19
N ALA A 149 21.71 16.02 -7.53
CA ALA A 149 23.02 16.20 -8.17
C ALA A 149 23.53 14.91 -8.85
N LEU A 150 23.23 13.75 -8.30
CA LEU A 150 23.70 12.43 -8.80
C LEU A 150 22.73 11.80 -9.80
N PHE A 151 21.43 12.10 -9.70
CA PHE A 151 20.39 11.52 -10.54
C PHE A 151 19.49 12.62 -11.13
N PRO A 152 19.92 13.28 -12.23
CA PRO A 152 19.19 14.40 -12.83
C PRO A 152 17.84 14.03 -13.48
N GLN A 153 17.41 12.80 -13.41
CA GLN A 153 16.09 12.34 -13.90
C GLN A 153 15.17 12.03 -12.74
N VAL A 154 14.75 13.04 -12.03
CA VAL A 154 13.60 12.95 -11.13
C VAL A 154 12.35 12.78 -11.99
N GLU A 155 11.54 11.81 -11.66
CA GLU A 155 10.27 11.55 -12.31
C GLU A 155 9.32 12.73 -12.06
N ASP A 156 8.92 13.44 -13.12
CA ASP A 156 8.11 14.68 -13.05
C ASP A 156 6.66 14.47 -12.63
N PHE A 157 6.27 13.21 -12.32
CA PHE A 157 4.91 12.93 -11.91
C PHE A 157 4.73 13.17 -10.40
N PRO A 158 3.72 13.98 -9.98
CA PRO A 158 3.52 14.31 -8.59
C PRO A 158 3.37 13.06 -7.70
N ASP A 159 4.14 13.02 -6.61
CA ASP A 159 4.12 11.96 -5.61
C ASP A 159 4.32 10.53 -6.16
N ALA A 160 5.08 10.40 -7.26
CA ALA A 160 5.25 9.12 -7.95
C ALA A 160 5.78 8.01 -7.04
N GLU A 161 6.74 8.33 -6.17
CA GLU A 161 7.29 7.37 -5.21
C GLU A 161 6.28 7.01 -4.12
N GLU A 162 5.62 8.01 -3.55
CA GLU A 162 4.58 7.81 -2.54
C GLU A 162 3.41 6.98 -3.08
N ARG A 163 3.01 7.19 -4.34
CA ARG A 163 1.98 6.38 -5.00
C ARG A 163 2.37 4.92 -5.16
N ARG A 164 3.66 4.61 -5.27
CA ARG A 164 4.14 3.22 -5.35
C ARG A 164 4.19 2.53 -3.99
N LEU A 165 4.11 3.28 -2.89
CA LEU A 165 4.06 2.73 -1.53
C LEU A 165 2.64 2.30 -1.11
N LEU A 166 1.60 2.93 -1.65
CA LEU A 166 0.19 2.54 -1.46
C LEU A 166 -0.15 1.29 -2.26
#